data_e1054255444a27b39e0c54b82e833d7e
#
_entry.id   e1054255444a27b39e0c54b82e833d7e
#
_cell.length_a   1.000
_cell.length_b   1.000
_cell.length_c   1.000
_cell.angle_alpha   90.00
_cell.angle_beta   90.00
_cell.angle_gamma   90.00
#
_symmetry.space_group_name_H-M   'P 1'
#
loop_
_entity.id
_entity.type
_entity.pdbx_description
1 polymer ?
#
loop_
_entity_poly.entity_id
_entity_poly.type
_entity_poly.pdbx_seq_one_letter_code
_entity_poly.pdbx_strand_id
1 'polypeptide(L)'
;SLIAGAMAFFWFVGVQGPSIVAPAVAAIESTNVDANQALLHAGKHAYHVLAINTQDYVMNMGGTGSTFVLAFIFLLLAKSKQNKAVGKASFIPVTFSVNEPILFGAPIIMNPVFFVPFVLTPIVNICMFKFFVTTLGMNSMVATMPWTIPAPIGIIVATGFAPLSFLYVALALILDVLIWLPFFRAYDDGILKEEQAKAAEELAMANSASVQDATASETSETTTPSESNDTITQDTNVLVICAGGGTSGILAKALNKTAEERNLPLHAAARAYGQHNDIINDMDLVILAPQMDSMRGNLQKICDHNDIKLLTTTGKQYIELTRDADK
;
A
#
# COMPACT_ATOMS: atom_id res chain seq x y z
N SER A 1 25.99 10.65 12.02
CA SER A 1 25.82 10.22 10.63
C SER A 1 25.98 8.71 10.45
N LEU A 2 27.05 8.08 11.00
CA LEU A 2 27.25 6.62 10.86
C LEU A 2 26.10 5.80 11.43
N ILE A 3 25.59 6.16 12.61
CA ILE A 3 24.46 5.52 13.28
C ILE A 3 23.21 5.57 12.37
N ALA A 4 22.88 6.75 11.87
CA ALA A 4 21.71 6.94 10.99
C ALA A 4 21.83 6.12 9.70
N GLY A 5 23.01 6.13 9.07
CA GLY A 5 23.27 5.33 7.87
C GLY A 5 23.18 3.83 8.12
N ALA A 6 23.73 3.35 9.24
CA ALA A 6 23.67 1.93 9.61
C ALA A 6 22.23 1.47 9.88
N MET A 7 21.44 2.25 10.62
CA MET A 7 20.03 1.95 10.89
C MET A 7 19.22 1.84 9.60
N ALA A 8 19.34 2.82 8.71
CA ALA A 8 18.64 2.84 7.45
C ALA A 8 19.11 1.71 6.52
N PHE A 9 20.41 1.45 6.45
CA PHE A 9 20.98 0.38 5.62
C PHE A 9 20.46 -1.01 6.05
N PHE A 10 20.55 -1.33 7.35
CA PHE A 10 20.04 -2.61 7.83
C PHE A 10 18.56 -2.78 7.56
N TRP A 11 17.76 -1.75 7.78
CA TRP A 11 16.33 -1.82 7.47
C TRP A 11 16.06 -2.00 5.98
N PHE A 12 16.85 -1.34 5.14
CA PHE A 12 16.71 -1.47 3.69
C PHE A 12 16.96 -2.89 3.18
N VAL A 13 17.86 -3.62 3.81
CA VAL A 13 18.13 -5.03 3.50
C VAL A 13 17.21 -6.02 4.23
N GLY A 14 16.14 -5.52 4.88
CA GLY A 14 15.13 -6.34 5.54
C GLY A 14 15.44 -6.70 6.99
N VAL A 15 16.47 -6.12 7.59
CA VAL A 15 16.84 -6.32 8.99
C VAL A 15 16.49 -5.06 9.79
N GLN A 16 15.76 -5.20 10.90
CA GLN A 16 15.32 -4.05 11.70
C GLN A 16 16.52 -3.30 12.31
N GLY A 17 16.97 -2.25 11.60
CA GLY A 17 18.18 -1.49 11.95
C GLY A 17 18.16 -0.87 13.35
N PRO A 18 17.08 -0.18 13.78
CA PRO A 18 16.97 0.35 15.14
C PRO A 18 17.21 -0.71 16.22
N SER A 19 16.67 -1.91 16.09
CA SER A 19 16.83 -3.00 17.07
C SER A 19 18.27 -3.47 17.22
N ILE A 20 19.11 -3.29 16.19
CA ILE A 20 20.53 -3.64 16.23
C ILE A 20 21.36 -2.49 16.81
N VAL A 21 21.09 -1.27 16.36
CA VAL A 21 21.96 -0.12 16.62
C VAL A 21 21.57 0.60 17.92
N ALA A 22 20.27 0.73 18.22
CA ALA A 22 19.82 1.47 19.40
C ALA A 22 20.38 0.95 20.73
N PRO A 23 20.45 -0.36 21.01
CA PRO A 23 21.03 -0.86 22.27
C PRO A 23 22.49 -0.45 22.48
N ALA A 24 23.25 -0.33 21.38
CA ALA A 24 24.68 0.04 21.45
C ALA A 24 24.89 1.51 21.86
N VAL A 25 23.92 2.38 21.66
CA VAL A 25 24.04 3.81 21.93
C VAL A 25 23.13 4.31 23.05
N ALA A 26 22.20 3.50 23.52
CA ALA A 26 21.16 3.88 24.50
C ALA A 26 21.73 4.51 25.78
N ALA A 27 22.83 3.96 26.32
CA ALA A 27 23.45 4.50 27.53
C ALA A 27 24.02 5.92 27.30
N ILE A 28 24.58 6.17 26.12
CA ILE A 28 25.12 7.48 25.74
C ILE A 28 23.98 8.47 25.56
N GLU A 29 22.88 8.05 24.93
CA GLU A 29 21.71 8.90 24.70
C GLU A 29 21.03 9.33 26.00
N SER A 30 20.88 8.40 26.94
CA SER A 30 20.33 8.69 28.26
C SER A 30 21.22 9.67 29.04
N THR A 31 22.53 9.43 29.10
CA THR A 31 23.46 10.33 29.76
C THR A 31 23.46 11.72 29.12
N ASN A 32 23.38 11.81 27.80
CA ASN A 32 23.41 13.06 27.08
C ASN A 32 22.12 13.89 27.25
N VAL A 33 20.95 13.26 27.34
CA VAL A 33 19.71 14.02 27.59
C VAL A 33 19.73 14.62 28.98
N ASP A 34 20.18 13.88 30.00
CA ASP A 34 20.31 14.38 31.38
C ASP A 34 21.31 15.52 31.44
N ALA A 35 22.45 15.40 30.78
CA ALA A 35 23.46 16.46 30.68
C ALA A 35 22.91 17.70 29.97
N ASN A 36 22.18 17.53 28.87
CA ASN A 36 21.53 18.65 28.16
C ASN A 36 20.49 19.37 29.03
N GLN A 37 19.70 18.61 29.78
CA GLN A 37 18.74 19.19 30.71
C GLN A 37 19.42 19.98 31.82
N ALA A 38 20.49 19.45 32.40
CA ALA A 38 21.29 20.15 33.41
C ALA A 38 21.91 21.44 32.86
N LEU A 39 22.43 21.42 31.65
CA LEU A 39 22.95 22.61 30.96
C LEU A 39 21.87 23.68 30.76
N LEU A 40 20.69 23.26 30.29
CA LEU A 40 19.57 24.19 30.09
C LEU A 40 19.13 24.83 31.41
N HIS A 41 19.00 24.05 32.48
CA HIS A 41 18.68 24.58 33.83
C HIS A 41 19.73 25.55 34.37
N ALA A 42 20.99 25.34 33.98
CA ALA A 42 22.09 26.27 34.31
C ALA A 42 22.15 27.49 33.40
N GLY A 43 21.16 27.69 32.51
CA GLY A 43 21.16 28.78 31.53
C GLY A 43 22.22 28.63 30.44
N LYS A 44 22.77 27.43 30.24
CA LYS A 44 23.81 27.12 29.27
C LYS A 44 23.22 26.40 28.04
N HIS A 45 23.93 26.48 26.94
CA HIS A 45 23.59 25.80 25.70
C HIS A 45 23.70 24.26 25.86
N ALA A 46 22.63 23.55 25.50
CA ALA A 46 22.56 22.09 25.47
C ALA A 46 23.15 21.57 24.15
N TYR A 47 24.37 21.06 24.17
CA TYR A 47 25.17 20.78 22.96
C TYR A 47 25.39 19.30 22.66
N HIS A 48 24.93 18.37 23.50
CA HIS A 48 25.10 16.94 23.24
C HIS A 48 24.10 16.48 22.18
N VAL A 49 24.58 16.24 20.96
CA VAL A 49 23.74 15.97 19.77
C VAL A 49 23.04 14.62 19.86
N LEU A 50 23.75 13.56 20.29
CA LEU A 50 23.18 12.22 20.39
C LEU A 50 22.55 12.05 21.77
N ALA A 51 21.29 12.41 21.87
CA ALA A 51 20.46 12.30 23.07
C ALA A 51 19.19 11.48 22.76
N ILE A 52 18.43 11.08 23.78
CA ILE A 52 17.15 10.38 23.59
C ILE A 52 16.26 11.20 22.62
N ASN A 53 15.52 10.52 21.78
CA ASN A 53 14.70 11.04 20.68
C ASN A 53 15.45 11.66 19.49
N THR A 54 16.77 11.80 19.53
CA THR A 54 17.50 12.18 18.31
C THR A 54 17.36 11.13 17.22
N GLN A 55 17.33 9.84 17.59
CA GLN A 55 17.06 8.76 16.63
C GLN A 55 15.64 8.84 16.08
N ASP A 56 14.65 8.98 16.96
CA ASP A 56 13.24 8.91 16.59
C ASP A 56 12.79 10.09 15.72
N TYR A 57 13.20 11.30 16.11
CA TYR A 57 12.68 12.52 15.47
C TYR A 57 13.58 13.07 14.37
N VAL A 58 14.91 12.92 14.51
CA VAL A 58 15.86 13.48 13.56
C VAL A 58 16.29 12.47 12.51
N MET A 59 16.75 11.28 12.96
CA MET A 59 17.25 10.25 12.05
C MET A 59 16.11 9.44 11.39
N ASN A 60 15.01 9.24 12.13
CA ASN A 60 13.86 8.43 11.68
C ASN A 60 12.58 9.26 11.63
N MET A 61 12.64 10.46 11.08
CA MET A 61 11.48 11.34 10.96
C MET A 61 10.32 10.65 10.21
N GLY A 62 9.22 10.32 10.92
CA GLY A 62 8.12 9.54 10.38
C GLY A 62 8.43 8.07 10.12
N GLY A 63 9.41 7.50 10.83
CA GLY A 63 9.90 6.13 10.72
C GLY A 63 11.23 6.00 10.01
N THR A 64 11.82 4.80 10.03
CA THR A 64 13.16 4.56 9.48
C THR A 64 13.24 4.96 8.01
N GLY A 65 14.34 5.60 7.64
CA GLY A 65 14.54 6.19 6.31
C GLY A 65 14.02 7.62 6.17
N SER A 66 13.54 8.25 7.27
CA SER A 66 12.96 9.60 7.28
C SER A 66 11.81 9.73 6.26
N THR A 67 10.80 8.89 6.40
CA THR A 67 9.69 8.75 5.44
C THR A 67 8.53 9.70 5.68
N PHE A 68 8.64 10.64 6.63
CA PHE A 68 7.56 11.57 6.96
C PHE A 68 7.01 12.28 5.73
N VAL A 69 7.86 12.98 4.99
CA VAL A 69 7.45 13.70 3.78
C VAL A 69 7.01 12.78 2.66
N LEU A 70 7.56 11.55 2.61
CA LEU A 70 7.24 10.59 1.57
C LEU A 70 5.76 10.20 1.56
N ALA A 71 5.16 10.00 2.74
CA ALA A 71 3.72 9.71 2.84
C ALA A 71 2.86 10.85 2.27
N PHE A 72 3.26 12.10 2.49
CA PHE A 72 2.60 13.27 1.89
C PHE A 72 2.84 13.35 0.38
N ILE A 73 4.04 13.02 -0.10
CA ILE A 73 4.36 12.96 -1.53
C ILE A 73 3.47 11.92 -2.23
N PHE A 74 3.33 10.72 -1.66
CA PHE A 74 2.43 9.67 -2.17
C PHE A 74 0.96 10.12 -2.16
N LEU A 75 0.51 10.78 -1.09
CA LEU A 75 -0.86 11.25 -0.96
C LEU A 75 -1.21 12.34 -1.97
N LEU A 76 -0.31 13.32 -2.15
CA LEU A 76 -0.59 14.55 -2.89
C LEU A 76 -0.12 14.53 -4.34
N LEU A 77 0.98 13.84 -4.64
CA LEU A 77 1.67 13.93 -5.92
C LEU A 77 1.63 12.63 -6.75
N ALA A 78 1.19 11.50 -6.20
CA ALA A 78 1.08 10.26 -6.96
C ALA A 78 0.09 10.41 -8.12
N LYS A 79 0.47 9.91 -9.30
CA LYS A 79 -0.37 9.85 -10.50
C LYS A 79 -1.01 8.47 -10.64
N SER A 80 -0.29 7.40 -10.30
CA SER A 80 -0.77 6.03 -10.35
C SER A 80 -1.86 5.79 -9.29
N LYS A 81 -2.83 4.96 -9.60
CA LYS A 81 -3.94 4.60 -8.70
C LYS A 81 -3.41 3.83 -7.49
N GLN A 82 -2.46 2.93 -7.73
CA GLN A 82 -1.83 2.12 -6.70
C GLN A 82 -1.14 3.00 -5.65
N ASN A 83 -0.25 3.91 -6.08
CA ASN A 83 0.49 4.77 -5.15
C ASN A 83 -0.41 5.77 -4.42
N LYS A 84 -1.49 6.26 -5.05
CA LYS A 84 -2.52 7.04 -4.36
C LYS A 84 -3.19 6.28 -3.23
N ALA A 85 -3.49 4.99 -3.43
CA ALA A 85 -4.08 4.15 -2.41
C ALA A 85 -3.10 3.92 -1.25
N VAL A 86 -1.82 3.66 -1.55
CA VAL A 86 -0.76 3.53 -0.55
C VAL A 86 -0.61 4.82 0.24
N GLY A 87 -0.56 5.98 -0.42
CA GLY A 87 -0.48 7.29 0.25
C GLY A 87 -1.62 7.52 1.24
N LYS A 88 -2.85 7.21 0.84
CA LYS A 88 -4.03 7.33 1.72
C LYS A 88 -3.97 6.39 2.93
N ALA A 89 -3.50 5.16 2.74
CA ALA A 89 -3.38 4.19 3.82
C ALA A 89 -2.23 4.52 4.80
N SER A 90 -1.15 5.12 4.29
CA SER A 90 0.09 5.36 5.04
C SER A 90 0.16 6.72 5.71
N PHE A 91 -0.58 7.71 5.25
CA PHE A 91 -0.49 9.10 5.72
C PHE A 91 -0.65 9.24 7.24
N ILE A 92 -1.71 8.67 7.82
CA ILE A 92 -1.94 8.75 9.27
C ILE A 92 -0.88 7.97 10.05
N PRO A 93 -0.62 6.69 9.77
CA PRO A 93 0.42 5.94 10.49
C PRO A 93 1.79 6.62 10.47
N VAL A 94 2.26 7.06 9.30
CA VAL A 94 3.58 7.69 9.13
C VAL A 94 3.68 9.01 9.89
N THR A 95 2.59 9.77 9.99
CA THR A 95 2.55 10.99 10.82
C THR A 95 2.89 10.69 12.28
N PHE A 96 2.54 9.50 12.78
CA PHE A 96 2.85 9.00 14.12
C PHE A 96 4.03 8.00 14.14
N SER A 97 4.95 8.12 13.19
CA SER A 97 6.19 7.35 13.07
C SER A 97 6.03 5.84 12.81
N VAL A 98 4.85 5.39 12.37
CA VAL A 98 4.58 4.00 11.95
C VAL A 98 4.59 3.93 10.42
N ASN A 99 5.74 3.55 9.84
CA ASN A 99 5.92 3.62 8.39
C ASN A 99 5.84 2.28 7.64
N GLU A 100 5.56 1.19 8.31
CA GLU A 100 5.38 -0.12 7.69
C GLU A 100 4.36 -0.11 6.54
N PRO A 101 3.21 0.59 6.62
CA PRO A 101 2.25 0.64 5.52
C PRO A 101 2.83 1.19 4.22
N ILE A 102 3.71 2.20 4.28
CA ILE A 102 4.34 2.75 3.07
C ILE A 102 5.53 1.90 2.63
N LEU A 103 6.29 1.31 3.57
CA LEU A 103 7.47 0.49 3.25
C LEU A 103 7.10 -0.78 2.48
N PHE A 104 5.96 -1.39 2.82
CA PHE A 104 5.49 -2.62 2.20
C PHE A 104 4.39 -2.40 1.15
N GLY A 105 3.60 -1.35 1.28
CA GLY A 105 2.55 -1.01 0.32
C GLY A 105 3.09 -0.49 -1.02
N ALA A 106 4.16 0.31 -0.98
CA ALA A 106 4.95 0.65 -2.15
C ALA A 106 6.35 0.06 -1.92
N PRO A 107 6.67 -1.17 -2.36
CA PRO A 107 7.84 -1.91 -1.92
C PRO A 107 9.11 -1.05 -1.95
N ILE A 108 9.36 -0.32 -0.84
CA ILE A 108 10.50 0.58 -0.67
C ILE A 108 11.70 -0.24 -0.25
N ILE A 109 11.48 -1.21 0.67
CA ILE A 109 12.50 -2.15 1.14
C ILE A 109 13.01 -2.98 -0.04
N MET A 110 14.33 -3.09 -0.16
CA MET A 110 15.04 -3.81 -1.24
C MET A 110 14.78 -3.26 -2.66
N ASN A 111 14.12 -2.11 -2.81
CA ASN A 111 13.90 -1.49 -4.12
C ASN A 111 15.08 -0.56 -4.47
N PRO A 112 15.88 -0.87 -5.51
CA PRO A 112 17.08 -0.09 -5.85
C PRO A 112 16.80 1.41 -6.09
N VAL A 113 15.60 1.74 -6.57
CA VAL A 113 15.20 3.14 -6.80
C VAL A 113 15.20 3.95 -5.51
N PHE A 114 14.79 3.33 -4.40
CA PHE A 114 14.67 4.01 -3.11
C PHE A 114 15.89 3.86 -2.20
N PHE A 115 16.91 3.09 -2.59
CA PHE A 115 18.10 2.89 -1.77
C PHE A 115 18.77 4.21 -1.38
N VAL A 116 19.01 5.07 -2.37
CA VAL A 116 19.70 6.34 -2.14
C VAL A 116 18.93 7.25 -1.20
N PRO A 117 17.67 7.62 -1.45
CA PRO A 117 16.94 8.51 -0.55
C PRO A 117 16.72 7.89 0.83
N PHE A 118 16.47 6.58 0.92
CA PHE A 118 16.23 5.90 2.19
C PHE A 118 17.42 5.95 3.15
N VAL A 119 18.65 5.85 2.63
CA VAL A 119 19.88 5.91 3.43
C VAL A 119 20.40 7.33 3.58
N LEU A 120 20.29 8.14 2.55
CA LEU A 120 20.85 9.50 2.53
C LEU A 120 20.07 10.47 3.41
N THR A 121 18.73 10.41 3.41
CA THR A 121 17.90 11.37 4.14
C THR A 121 18.18 11.38 5.65
N PRO A 122 18.22 10.25 6.37
CA PRO A 122 18.61 10.22 7.78
C PRO A 122 20.00 10.80 8.06
N ILE A 123 20.95 10.56 7.16
CA ILE A 123 22.34 11.07 7.29
C ILE A 123 22.35 12.60 7.15
N VAL A 124 21.63 13.12 6.16
CA VAL A 124 21.53 14.58 5.94
C VAL A 124 20.86 15.26 7.13
N ASN A 125 19.77 14.69 7.64
CA ASN A 125 19.02 15.23 8.77
C ASN A 125 19.89 15.34 10.03
N ILE A 126 20.62 14.28 10.38
CA ILE A 126 21.47 14.31 11.58
C ILE A 126 22.70 15.22 11.39
N CYS A 127 23.24 15.31 10.18
CA CYS A 127 24.34 16.25 9.89
C CYS A 127 23.88 17.70 10.01
N MET A 128 22.69 18.02 9.48
CA MET A 128 22.08 19.35 9.60
C MET A 128 21.73 19.65 11.06
N PHE A 129 21.15 18.69 11.80
CA PHE A 129 20.85 18.87 13.21
C PHE A 129 22.11 19.17 14.02
N LYS A 130 23.18 18.40 13.78
CA LYS A 130 24.50 18.65 14.39
C LYS A 130 24.99 20.07 14.08
N PHE A 131 24.91 20.53 12.84
CA PHE A 131 25.31 21.87 12.45
C PHE A 131 24.51 22.93 13.20
N PHE A 132 23.19 22.78 13.31
CA PHE A 132 22.34 23.70 14.06
C PHE A 132 22.70 23.74 15.55
N VAL A 133 22.95 22.58 16.15
CA VAL A 133 23.32 22.50 17.56
C VAL A 133 24.72 23.06 17.81
N THR A 134 25.72 22.59 17.06
CA THR A 134 27.13 22.93 17.40
C THR A 134 27.61 24.25 16.85
N THR A 135 27.04 24.75 15.75
CA THR A 135 27.52 25.95 15.06
C THR A 135 26.56 27.14 15.25
N LEU A 136 25.25 26.88 15.16
CA LEU A 136 24.25 27.94 15.30
C LEU A 136 23.76 28.13 16.75
N GLY A 137 24.12 27.24 17.67
CA GLY A 137 23.75 27.36 19.07
C GLY A 137 22.30 26.97 19.38
N MET A 138 21.68 26.16 18.54
CA MET A 138 20.38 25.56 18.82
C MET A 138 20.52 24.54 19.96
N ASN A 139 19.62 24.52 20.94
CA ASN A 139 19.59 23.47 21.93
C ASN A 139 19.32 22.12 21.28
N SER A 140 20.05 21.10 21.71
CA SER A 140 19.74 19.70 21.41
C SER A 140 18.55 19.21 22.24
N MET A 141 18.24 17.91 22.18
CA MET A 141 17.14 17.32 22.95
C MET A 141 17.41 17.45 24.44
N VAL A 142 16.50 18.10 25.16
CA VAL A 142 16.54 18.37 26.61
C VAL A 142 15.40 17.70 27.36
N ALA A 143 14.49 17.07 26.65
CA ALA A 143 13.36 16.34 27.23
C ALA A 143 13.14 15.03 26.50
N THR A 144 12.71 14.00 27.23
CA THR A 144 12.31 12.70 26.66
C THR A 144 10.84 12.72 26.35
N MET A 145 10.48 12.37 25.13
CA MET A 145 9.12 12.35 24.61
C MET A 145 8.79 10.99 24.01
N PRO A 146 7.49 10.58 24.00
CA PRO A 146 7.09 9.36 23.29
C PRO A 146 7.43 9.42 21.81
N TRP A 147 8.06 8.38 21.26
CA TRP A 147 8.46 8.30 19.86
C TRP A 147 7.30 8.44 18.85
N THR A 148 6.07 8.22 19.29
CA THR A 148 4.84 8.33 18.49
C THR A 148 4.37 9.77 18.24
N ILE A 149 4.99 10.78 18.87
CA ILE A 149 4.65 12.18 18.56
C ILE A 149 5.12 12.49 17.14
N PRO A 150 4.32 13.22 16.32
CA PRO A 150 4.77 13.66 15.01
C PRO A 150 6.13 14.36 15.09
N ALA A 151 7.13 13.83 14.39
CA ALA A 151 8.53 14.21 14.54
C ALA A 151 8.79 15.74 14.45
N PRO A 152 8.15 16.52 13.55
CA PRO A 152 8.29 17.97 13.54
C PRO A 152 7.90 18.64 14.86
N ILE A 153 6.82 18.18 15.50
CA ILE A 153 6.38 18.67 16.80
C ILE A 153 7.32 18.19 17.89
N GLY A 154 7.70 16.89 17.83
CA GLY A 154 8.62 16.27 18.77
C GLY A 154 9.96 17.00 18.86
N ILE A 155 10.55 17.39 17.73
CA ILE A 155 11.80 18.18 17.68
C ILE A 155 11.65 19.51 18.41
N ILE A 156 10.59 20.28 18.10
CA ILE A 156 10.38 21.60 18.70
C ILE A 156 10.21 21.50 20.22
N VAL A 157 9.41 20.54 20.69
CA VAL A 157 9.15 20.36 22.12
C VAL A 157 10.39 19.79 22.82
N ALA A 158 11.03 18.76 22.28
CA ALA A 158 12.18 18.11 22.91
C ALA A 158 13.43 19.01 22.96
N THR A 159 13.54 20.03 22.09
CA THR A 159 14.61 21.03 22.14
C THR A 159 14.29 22.23 23.07
N GLY A 160 13.18 22.14 23.83
CA GLY A 160 12.73 23.20 24.74
C GLY A 160 12.23 24.44 24.02
N PHE A 161 11.55 24.30 22.88
CA PHE A 161 11.04 25.39 22.05
C PHE A 161 12.14 26.36 21.59
N ALA A 162 13.36 25.86 21.36
CA ALA A 162 14.44 26.68 20.85
C ALA A 162 14.01 27.38 19.53
N PRO A 163 14.14 28.70 19.36
CA PRO A 163 13.67 29.39 18.15
C PRO A 163 14.26 28.82 16.86
N LEU A 164 15.51 28.37 16.88
CA LEU A 164 16.18 27.74 15.75
C LEU A 164 15.62 26.37 15.40
N SER A 165 14.90 25.70 16.32
CA SER A 165 14.29 24.41 16.01
C SER A 165 13.15 24.51 15.00
N PHE A 166 12.42 25.63 14.99
CA PHE A 166 11.40 25.89 13.97
C PHE A 166 12.02 26.01 12.57
N LEU A 167 13.14 26.75 12.48
CA LEU A 167 13.88 26.89 11.22
C LEU A 167 14.48 25.55 10.78
N TYR A 168 15.07 24.81 11.73
CA TYR A 168 15.59 23.47 11.46
C TYR A 168 14.52 22.54 10.88
N VAL A 169 13.36 22.44 11.52
CA VAL A 169 12.25 21.60 11.06
C VAL A 169 11.79 22.01 9.65
N ALA A 170 11.62 23.30 9.40
CA ALA A 170 11.22 23.78 8.08
C ALA A 170 12.24 23.39 6.99
N LEU A 171 13.53 23.57 7.27
CA LEU A 171 14.60 23.19 6.33
C LEU A 171 14.73 21.68 6.17
N ALA A 172 14.58 20.91 7.25
CA ALA A 172 14.59 19.44 7.18
C ALA A 172 13.48 18.91 6.27
N LEU A 173 12.26 19.38 6.44
CA LEU A 173 11.13 18.97 5.59
C LEU A 173 11.35 19.34 4.11
N ILE A 174 11.91 20.53 3.84
CA ILE A 174 12.23 20.95 2.47
C ILE A 174 13.31 20.04 1.87
N LEU A 175 14.39 19.77 2.61
CA LEU A 175 15.47 18.91 2.14
C LEU A 175 14.99 17.46 1.93
N ASP A 176 14.19 16.94 2.82
CA ASP A 176 13.60 15.61 2.69
C ASP A 176 12.75 15.52 1.41
N VAL A 177 11.91 16.54 1.13
CA VAL A 177 11.15 16.59 -0.12
C VAL A 177 12.08 16.63 -1.33
N LEU A 178 13.13 17.43 -1.31
CA LEU A 178 14.08 17.55 -2.42
C LEU A 178 14.83 16.22 -2.68
N ILE A 179 15.14 15.47 -1.61
CA ILE A 179 15.83 14.18 -1.73
C ILE A 179 14.85 13.11 -2.23
N TRP A 180 13.64 13.00 -1.66
CA TRP A 180 12.70 11.93 -1.99
C TRP A 180 11.98 12.13 -3.34
N LEU A 181 11.65 13.36 -3.71
CA LEU A 181 10.80 13.66 -4.86
C LEU A 181 11.29 13.11 -6.21
N PRO A 182 12.57 13.23 -6.59
CA PRO A 182 13.03 12.71 -7.88
C PRO A 182 12.91 11.19 -7.98
N PHE A 183 13.23 10.47 -6.90
CA PHE A 183 13.14 9.01 -6.87
C PHE A 183 11.68 8.54 -6.85
N PHE A 184 10.83 9.23 -6.09
CA PHE A 184 9.40 8.98 -6.10
C PHE A 184 8.80 9.15 -7.50
N ARG A 185 9.13 10.25 -8.20
CA ARG A 185 8.63 10.48 -9.57
C ARG A 185 9.05 9.37 -10.53
N ALA A 186 10.32 8.97 -10.48
CA ALA A 186 10.82 7.86 -11.31
C ALA A 186 10.06 6.56 -11.04
N TYR A 187 9.77 6.27 -9.79
CA TYR A 187 9.00 5.10 -9.37
C TYR A 187 7.53 5.19 -9.79
N ASP A 188 6.86 6.31 -9.52
CA ASP A 188 5.44 6.51 -9.83
C ASP A 188 5.16 6.51 -11.34
N ASP A 189 6.06 7.11 -12.15
CA ASP A 189 5.97 7.06 -13.61
C ASP A 189 6.16 5.62 -14.15
N GLY A 190 6.95 4.77 -13.48
CA GLY A 190 7.07 3.34 -13.77
C GLY A 190 5.76 2.60 -13.53
N ILE A 191 5.20 2.74 -12.34
CA ILE A 191 3.90 2.11 -11.97
C ILE A 191 2.77 2.61 -12.88
N LEU A 192 2.75 3.91 -13.21
CA LEU A 192 1.74 4.47 -14.11
C LEU A 192 1.81 3.84 -15.51
N LYS A 193 3.01 3.61 -16.03
CA LYS A 193 3.20 2.91 -17.33
C LYS A 193 2.70 1.48 -17.28
N GLU A 194 2.96 0.77 -16.18
CA GLU A 194 2.44 -0.59 -15.99
C GLU A 194 0.91 -0.62 -15.91
N GLU A 195 0.30 0.32 -15.18
CA GLU A 195 -1.17 0.47 -15.13
C GLU A 195 -1.75 0.73 -16.52
N GLN A 196 -1.11 1.62 -17.30
CA GLN A 196 -1.54 1.95 -18.66
C GLN A 196 -1.35 0.77 -19.63
N ALA A 197 -0.24 0.03 -19.52
CA ALA A 197 0.01 -1.14 -20.34
C ALA A 197 -1.03 -2.24 -20.08
N LYS A 198 -1.32 -2.52 -18.81
CA LYS A 198 -2.37 -3.48 -18.43
C LYS A 198 -3.76 -3.05 -18.94
N ALA A 199 -4.10 -1.78 -18.81
CA ALA A 199 -5.37 -1.26 -19.31
C ALA A 199 -5.46 -1.33 -20.85
N ALA A 200 -4.35 -1.08 -21.56
CA ALA A 200 -4.29 -1.20 -23.03
C ALA A 200 -4.39 -2.67 -23.48
N GLU A 201 -3.75 -3.59 -22.74
CA GLU A 201 -3.84 -5.03 -23.00
C GLU A 201 -5.26 -5.56 -22.77
N GLU A 202 -5.91 -5.16 -21.68
CA GLU A 202 -7.32 -5.48 -21.41
C GLU A 202 -8.24 -4.94 -22.53
N LEU A 203 -7.98 -3.72 -23.01
CA LEU A 203 -8.74 -3.13 -24.11
C LEU A 203 -8.50 -3.83 -25.45
N ALA A 204 -7.25 -4.23 -25.74
CA ALA A 204 -6.88 -4.97 -26.94
C ALA A 204 -7.50 -6.38 -26.93
N MET A 205 -7.50 -7.06 -25.79
CA MET A 205 -8.18 -8.36 -25.61
C MET A 205 -9.70 -8.23 -25.80
N ALA A 206 -10.33 -7.18 -25.25
CA ALA A 206 -11.73 -6.91 -25.44
C ALA A 206 -12.09 -6.60 -26.91
N ASN A 207 -11.23 -5.84 -27.61
CA ASN A 207 -11.41 -5.53 -29.04
C ASN A 207 -11.14 -6.74 -29.94
N SER A 208 -10.17 -7.60 -29.62
CA SER A 208 -9.87 -8.82 -30.37
C SER A 208 -11.01 -9.83 -30.25
N ALA A 209 -11.64 -9.92 -29.09
CA ALA A 209 -12.86 -10.73 -28.90
C ALA A 209 -14.02 -10.22 -29.75
N SER A 210 -14.15 -8.90 -29.91
CA SER A 210 -15.20 -8.30 -30.75
C SER A 210 -14.97 -8.45 -32.27
N VAL A 211 -13.70 -8.56 -32.71
CA VAL A 211 -13.36 -8.73 -34.14
C VAL A 211 -13.49 -10.21 -34.56
N GLN A 212 -13.21 -11.16 -33.68
CA GLN A 212 -13.44 -12.59 -33.97
C GLN A 212 -14.92 -12.93 -34.11
N ASP A 213 -15.81 -12.21 -33.40
CA ASP A 213 -17.25 -12.40 -33.50
C ASP A 213 -17.84 -11.81 -34.82
N ALA A 214 -17.13 -10.84 -35.44
CA ALA A 214 -17.54 -10.25 -36.73
C ALA A 214 -17.11 -11.08 -37.95
N THR A 215 -16.13 -11.99 -37.82
CA THR A 215 -15.62 -12.81 -38.94
C THR A 215 -16.22 -14.23 -38.93
N ALA A 216 -16.90 -14.63 -37.87
CA ALA A 216 -17.56 -15.94 -37.74
C ALA A 216 -19.01 -15.95 -38.21
N SER A 217 -19.51 -14.84 -38.82
CA SER A 217 -20.92 -14.69 -39.25
C SER A 217 -21.20 -15.08 -40.69
N GLU A 218 -20.27 -15.73 -41.39
CA GLU A 218 -20.54 -16.35 -42.71
C GLU A 218 -20.05 -17.79 -42.74
N THR A 219 -20.81 -18.69 -42.23
CA THR A 219 -21.10 -20.03 -42.80
C THR A 219 -21.67 -20.95 -41.70
N SER A 220 -22.89 -21.45 -42.02
CA SER A 220 -23.54 -22.72 -41.60
C SER A 220 -24.50 -22.71 -40.42
N GLU A 221 -25.73 -22.80 -40.87
CA GLU A 221 -26.80 -23.76 -40.52
C GLU A 221 -27.28 -23.84 -39.05
N THR A 222 -28.45 -23.28 -38.93
CA THR A 222 -29.67 -23.81 -38.25
C THR A 222 -29.43 -24.94 -37.27
N THR A 223 -29.24 -24.58 -36.00
CA THR A 223 -29.80 -25.36 -34.89
C THR A 223 -30.36 -24.33 -33.89
N THR A 224 -31.65 -24.28 -33.82
CA THR A 224 -32.46 -23.52 -32.87
C THR A 224 -31.99 -23.82 -31.44
N PRO A 225 -31.59 -22.80 -30.64
CA PRO A 225 -31.54 -22.99 -29.20
C PRO A 225 -32.98 -23.11 -28.71
N SER A 226 -33.30 -24.26 -28.17
CA SER A 226 -34.50 -24.45 -27.35
C SER A 226 -34.39 -23.47 -26.17
N GLU A 227 -35.29 -22.49 -26.16
CA GLU A 227 -35.59 -21.69 -24.97
C GLU A 227 -36.18 -22.69 -23.94
N SER A 228 -35.34 -23.27 -23.11
CA SER A 228 -35.80 -23.86 -21.86
C SER A 228 -36.01 -22.70 -20.88
N ASN A 229 -37.24 -22.25 -20.73
CA ASN A 229 -37.70 -21.48 -19.59
C ASN A 229 -37.64 -22.36 -18.32
N ASP A 230 -36.45 -22.70 -17.86
CA ASP A 230 -36.24 -23.27 -16.53
C ASP A 230 -36.23 -22.09 -15.53
N THR A 231 -37.39 -21.81 -15.00
CA THR A 231 -37.54 -20.90 -13.85
C THR A 231 -36.83 -21.58 -12.67
N ILE A 232 -35.88 -20.84 -12.05
CA ILE A 232 -35.20 -21.31 -10.83
C ILE A 232 -36.25 -21.43 -9.73
N THR A 233 -36.59 -22.69 -9.40
CA THR A 233 -37.65 -23.04 -8.42
C THR A 233 -37.07 -23.57 -7.09
N GLN A 234 -35.76 -23.81 -7.02
CA GLN A 234 -35.05 -24.28 -5.84
C GLN A 234 -34.07 -23.23 -5.35
N ASP A 235 -33.82 -23.18 -4.02
CA ASP A 235 -32.74 -22.36 -3.44
C ASP A 235 -31.44 -22.73 -4.12
N THR A 236 -30.82 -21.72 -4.77
CA THR A 236 -29.60 -21.91 -5.57
C THR A 236 -28.51 -20.98 -5.05
N ASN A 237 -27.44 -21.58 -4.54
CA ASN A 237 -26.27 -20.86 -4.06
C ASN A 237 -25.22 -20.73 -5.18
N VAL A 238 -24.86 -19.51 -5.54
CA VAL A 238 -23.94 -19.19 -6.63
C VAL A 238 -22.66 -18.60 -6.10
N LEU A 239 -21.51 -19.18 -6.43
CA LEU A 239 -20.20 -18.64 -6.07
C LEU A 239 -19.51 -18.01 -7.28
N VAL A 240 -19.20 -16.73 -7.19
CA VAL A 240 -18.45 -16.01 -8.23
C VAL A 240 -16.98 -15.90 -7.82
N ILE A 241 -16.08 -16.48 -8.63
CA ILE A 241 -14.63 -16.53 -8.36
C ILE A 241 -13.87 -15.62 -9.33
N CYS A 242 -13.01 -14.73 -8.79
CA CYS A 242 -12.05 -13.96 -9.56
C CYS A 242 -10.67 -13.87 -8.86
N ALA A 243 -9.68 -13.26 -9.50
CA ALA A 243 -8.31 -13.15 -8.96
C ALA A 243 -8.21 -12.33 -7.67
N GLY A 244 -8.95 -11.22 -7.55
CA GLY A 244 -8.79 -10.25 -6.46
C GLY A 244 -10.06 -9.86 -5.70
N GLY A 245 -11.18 -10.56 -5.91
CA GLY A 245 -12.44 -10.33 -5.17
C GLY A 245 -13.23 -9.07 -5.56
N GLY A 246 -12.67 -8.12 -6.31
CA GLY A 246 -13.32 -6.85 -6.65
C GLY A 246 -14.46 -6.99 -7.67
N THR A 247 -14.17 -7.55 -8.83
CA THR A 247 -15.15 -7.70 -9.92
C THR A 247 -16.18 -8.79 -9.65
N SER A 248 -15.79 -9.86 -8.94
CA SER A 248 -16.73 -10.91 -8.50
C SER A 248 -17.76 -10.37 -7.52
N GLY A 249 -17.38 -9.45 -6.64
CA GLY A 249 -18.29 -8.79 -5.72
C GLY A 249 -19.36 -7.95 -6.44
N ILE A 250 -19.02 -7.32 -7.56
CA ILE A 250 -19.98 -6.54 -8.35
C ILE A 250 -21.01 -7.47 -9.02
N LEU A 251 -20.54 -8.58 -9.62
CA LEU A 251 -21.44 -9.54 -10.25
C LEU A 251 -22.34 -10.26 -9.22
N ALA A 252 -21.80 -10.71 -8.09
CA ALA A 252 -22.60 -11.32 -7.02
C ALA A 252 -23.68 -10.35 -6.51
N LYS A 253 -23.36 -9.08 -6.40
CA LYS A 253 -24.31 -8.04 -5.99
C LYS A 253 -25.40 -7.78 -7.04
N ALA A 254 -25.04 -7.81 -8.33
CA ALA A 254 -26.00 -7.69 -9.43
C ALA A 254 -26.96 -8.91 -9.44
N LEU A 255 -26.44 -10.12 -9.32
CA LEU A 255 -27.24 -11.35 -9.24
C LEU A 255 -28.21 -11.33 -8.07
N ASN A 256 -27.75 -10.98 -6.86
CA ASN A 256 -28.62 -10.88 -5.69
C ASN A 256 -29.71 -9.82 -5.85
N LYS A 257 -29.37 -8.66 -6.44
CA LYS A 257 -30.36 -7.60 -6.70
C LYS A 257 -31.46 -8.05 -7.67
N THR A 258 -31.08 -8.70 -8.79
CA THR A 258 -32.03 -9.24 -9.75
C THR A 258 -32.87 -10.38 -9.14
N ALA A 259 -32.27 -11.21 -8.30
CA ALA A 259 -32.99 -12.25 -7.57
C ALA A 259 -34.06 -11.67 -6.65
N GLU A 260 -33.76 -10.60 -5.90
CA GLU A 260 -34.72 -9.87 -5.07
C GLU A 260 -35.83 -9.24 -5.92
N GLU A 261 -35.50 -8.55 -7.03
CA GLU A 261 -36.46 -7.89 -7.93
C GLU A 261 -37.43 -8.88 -8.59
N ARG A 262 -36.99 -10.09 -8.88
CA ARG A 262 -37.78 -11.16 -9.51
C ARG A 262 -38.34 -12.19 -8.55
N ASN A 263 -38.07 -12.03 -7.24
CA ASN A 263 -38.50 -12.96 -6.20
C ASN A 263 -38.00 -14.39 -6.46
N LEU A 264 -36.74 -14.54 -6.92
CA LEU A 264 -36.09 -15.82 -7.20
C LEU A 264 -35.30 -16.29 -5.98
N PRO A 265 -35.33 -17.58 -5.63
CA PRO A 265 -34.55 -18.15 -4.53
C PRO A 265 -33.09 -18.37 -4.98
N LEU A 266 -32.32 -17.29 -5.13
CA LEU A 266 -30.92 -17.31 -5.55
C LEU A 266 -30.07 -16.46 -4.62
N HIS A 267 -28.97 -17.01 -4.14
CA HIS A 267 -27.99 -16.37 -3.26
C HIS A 267 -26.59 -16.40 -3.86
N ALA A 268 -26.08 -15.25 -4.28
CA ALA A 268 -24.74 -15.14 -4.86
C ALA A 268 -23.72 -14.63 -3.84
N ALA A 269 -22.61 -15.35 -3.71
CA ALA A 269 -21.44 -14.97 -2.91
C ALA A 269 -20.20 -14.77 -3.81
N ALA A 270 -19.27 -13.92 -3.40
CA ALA A 270 -18.02 -13.69 -4.11
C ALA A 270 -16.81 -14.06 -3.26
N ARG A 271 -15.80 -14.70 -3.87
CA ARG A 271 -14.51 -15.01 -3.24
C ARG A 271 -13.36 -14.83 -4.23
N ALA A 272 -12.18 -14.51 -3.69
CA ALA A 272 -10.96 -14.61 -4.46
C ALA A 272 -10.54 -16.08 -4.63
N TYR A 273 -9.87 -16.40 -5.75
CA TYR A 273 -9.30 -17.72 -5.95
C TYR A 273 -8.32 -18.07 -4.83
N GLY A 274 -8.44 -19.27 -4.26
CA GLY A 274 -7.69 -19.69 -3.07
C GLY A 274 -8.41 -19.44 -1.73
N GLN A 275 -9.42 -18.57 -1.69
CA GLN A 275 -10.27 -18.32 -0.52
C GLN A 275 -11.67 -18.91 -0.66
N HIS A 276 -11.89 -19.76 -1.65
CA HIS A 276 -13.19 -20.36 -1.95
C HIS A 276 -13.41 -21.72 -1.27
N ASN A 277 -12.34 -22.34 -0.73
CA ASN A 277 -12.38 -23.69 -0.18
C ASN A 277 -13.27 -23.83 1.07
N ASP A 278 -13.51 -22.72 1.77
CA ASP A 278 -14.32 -22.64 2.98
C ASP A 278 -15.83 -22.74 2.71
N ILE A 279 -16.27 -22.33 1.51
CA ILE A 279 -17.69 -22.23 1.18
C ILE A 279 -18.09 -23.00 -0.08
N ILE A 280 -17.14 -23.52 -0.88
CA ILE A 280 -17.44 -24.12 -2.18
C ILE A 280 -18.36 -25.34 -2.07
N ASN A 281 -18.28 -26.10 -0.98
CA ASN A 281 -19.07 -27.30 -0.77
C ASN A 281 -20.58 -27.03 -0.53
N ASP A 282 -20.92 -25.78 -0.21
CA ASP A 282 -22.31 -25.35 0.04
C ASP A 282 -22.91 -24.64 -1.19
N MET A 283 -22.23 -24.72 -2.34
CA MET A 283 -22.63 -24.02 -3.57
C MET A 283 -23.16 -25.00 -4.62
N ASP A 284 -24.15 -24.56 -5.38
CA ASP A 284 -24.75 -25.31 -6.48
C ASP A 284 -24.14 -24.95 -7.84
N LEU A 285 -23.68 -23.70 -7.97
CA LEU A 285 -23.10 -23.16 -9.20
C LEU A 285 -21.86 -22.31 -8.89
N VAL A 286 -20.80 -22.55 -9.63
CA VAL A 286 -19.59 -21.70 -9.59
C VAL A 286 -19.45 -20.96 -10.90
N ILE A 287 -19.35 -19.63 -10.85
CA ILE A 287 -19.07 -18.76 -12.01
C ILE A 287 -17.62 -18.33 -11.94
N LEU A 288 -16.83 -18.73 -12.95
CA LEU A 288 -15.43 -18.36 -13.07
C LEU A 288 -15.28 -17.11 -13.94
N ALA A 289 -14.67 -16.07 -13.40
CA ALA A 289 -14.38 -14.86 -14.14
C ALA A 289 -13.38 -15.12 -15.29
N PRO A 290 -13.51 -14.47 -16.45
CA PRO A 290 -12.72 -14.74 -17.66
C PRO A 290 -11.20 -14.69 -17.45
N GLN A 291 -10.74 -13.78 -16.60
CA GLN A 291 -9.32 -13.64 -16.27
C GLN A 291 -8.72 -14.83 -15.53
N MET A 292 -9.55 -15.78 -15.07
CA MET A 292 -9.13 -16.98 -14.32
C MET A 292 -9.24 -18.27 -15.14
N ASP A 293 -9.41 -18.19 -16.46
CA ASP A 293 -9.59 -19.37 -17.33
C ASP A 293 -8.41 -20.35 -17.24
N SER A 294 -7.20 -19.87 -16.98
CA SER A 294 -6.02 -20.71 -16.71
C SER A 294 -6.19 -21.66 -15.50
N MET A 295 -7.06 -21.33 -14.55
CA MET A 295 -7.36 -22.12 -13.36
C MET A 295 -8.58 -23.04 -13.51
N ARG A 296 -9.25 -22.98 -14.69
CA ARG A 296 -10.44 -23.77 -15.02
C ARG A 296 -10.24 -25.25 -14.74
N GLY A 297 -9.11 -25.83 -15.19
CA GLY A 297 -8.85 -27.27 -15.05
C GLY A 297 -8.74 -27.73 -13.59
N ASN A 298 -8.22 -26.90 -12.70
CA ASN A 298 -8.14 -27.21 -11.28
C ASN A 298 -9.51 -27.05 -10.61
N LEU A 299 -10.24 -26.00 -10.95
CA LEU A 299 -11.54 -25.73 -10.36
C LEU A 299 -12.58 -26.75 -10.85
N GLN A 300 -12.51 -27.18 -12.12
CA GLN A 300 -13.37 -28.24 -12.68
C GLN A 300 -13.27 -29.54 -11.87
N LYS A 301 -12.05 -29.95 -11.51
CA LYS A 301 -11.86 -31.18 -10.68
C LYS A 301 -12.51 -31.06 -9.30
N ILE A 302 -12.48 -29.86 -8.70
CA ILE A 302 -13.10 -29.62 -7.40
C ILE A 302 -14.62 -29.60 -7.54
N CYS A 303 -15.15 -29.00 -8.59
CA CYS A 303 -16.58 -28.95 -8.87
C CYS A 303 -17.12 -30.34 -9.21
N ASP A 304 -16.41 -31.10 -10.05
CA ASP A 304 -16.81 -32.49 -10.40
C ASP A 304 -16.82 -33.42 -9.18
N HIS A 305 -15.91 -33.20 -8.22
CA HIS A 305 -15.84 -34.02 -7.00
C HIS A 305 -17.02 -33.72 -6.05
N ASN A 306 -17.57 -32.52 -6.08
CA ASN A 306 -18.64 -32.07 -5.19
C ASN A 306 -20.01 -31.97 -5.90
N ASP A 307 -20.13 -32.42 -7.14
CA ASP A 307 -21.35 -32.36 -7.98
C ASP A 307 -21.86 -30.91 -8.21
N ILE A 308 -20.93 -29.97 -8.32
CA ILE A 308 -21.20 -28.53 -8.50
C ILE A 308 -21.05 -28.17 -9.98
N LYS A 309 -21.97 -27.40 -10.53
CA LYS A 309 -21.86 -26.90 -11.91
C LYS A 309 -20.81 -25.79 -12.01
N LEU A 310 -19.87 -25.86 -12.96
CA LEU A 310 -18.93 -24.82 -13.27
C LEU A 310 -19.34 -24.09 -14.55
N LEU A 311 -19.65 -22.79 -14.45
CA LEU A 311 -19.90 -21.93 -15.57
C LEU A 311 -18.68 -21.03 -15.83
N THR A 312 -18.12 -21.12 -17.04
CA THR A 312 -17.09 -20.20 -17.51
C THR A 312 -17.73 -19.14 -18.39
N THR A 313 -17.42 -17.89 -18.15
CA THR A 313 -17.96 -16.76 -18.91
C THR A 313 -16.90 -16.13 -19.79
N THR A 314 -17.28 -15.67 -20.98
CA THR A 314 -16.46 -14.79 -21.79
C THR A 314 -16.45 -13.38 -21.19
N GLY A 315 -15.44 -12.54 -21.51
CA GLY A 315 -15.37 -11.17 -21.02
C GLY A 315 -16.63 -10.35 -21.31
N LYS A 316 -17.26 -10.58 -22.49
CA LYS A 316 -18.50 -9.92 -22.90
C LYS A 316 -19.69 -10.37 -22.02
N GLN A 317 -19.87 -11.67 -21.88
CA GLN A 317 -20.92 -12.25 -21.03
C GLN A 317 -20.79 -11.82 -19.57
N TYR A 318 -19.58 -11.78 -19.04
CA TYR A 318 -19.32 -11.35 -17.66
C TYR A 318 -19.71 -9.87 -17.44
N ILE A 319 -19.39 -9.00 -18.41
CA ILE A 319 -19.76 -7.58 -18.36
C ILE A 319 -21.28 -7.40 -18.52
N GLU A 320 -21.90 -8.14 -19.43
CA GLU A 320 -23.36 -8.10 -19.62
C GLU A 320 -24.08 -8.55 -18.35
N LEU A 321 -23.70 -9.67 -17.77
CA LEU A 321 -24.25 -10.15 -16.49
C LEU A 321 -24.02 -9.18 -15.32
N THR A 322 -22.93 -8.42 -15.35
CA THR A 322 -22.63 -7.42 -14.31
C THR A 322 -23.48 -6.17 -14.45
N ARG A 323 -23.88 -5.81 -15.70
CA ARG A 323 -24.69 -4.62 -15.99
C ARG A 323 -26.18 -4.91 -16.01
N ASP A 324 -26.55 -6.08 -16.45
CA ASP A 324 -27.93 -6.51 -16.68
C ASP A 324 -28.01 -8.01 -16.41
N ALA A 325 -28.16 -8.35 -15.13
CA ALA A 325 -28.27 -9.75 -14.68
C ALA A 325 -29.61 -10.40 -15.06
N ASP A 326 -30.47 -9.68 -15.81
CA ASP A 326 -31.74 -10.16 -16.35
C ASP A 326 -31.59 -11.05 -17.61
N LYS A 327 -30.37 -11.08 -18.17
CA LYS A 327 -30.03 -11.90 -19.33
C LYS A 327 -29.33 -13.19 -18.93
#